data_bf7419aea1d3a3041c0c92f8f00335af
#
_entry.id   bf7419aea1d3a3041c0c92f8f00335af
#
_cell.length_a   1.000
_cell.length_b   1.000
_cell.length_c   1.000
_cell.angle_alpha   90.00
_cell.angle_beta   90.00
_cell.angle_gamma   90.00
#
_symmetry.space_group_name_H-M   'P 1'
#
loop_
_entity.id
_entity.type
_entity.pdbx_description
1 polymer ?
#
loop_
_entity_poly.entity_id
_entity_poly.type
_entity_poly.pdbx_seq_one_letter_code
_entity_poly.pdbx_strand_id
1 'polypeptide(L)'
;MYINISAANNQVSQLQGYADKLQQAKSQLNTYKSSLAANWQGREVPYMTQGIDRAVAQIDAAMRGLREIAKDVSLAAASIKREEDAAAAAARARVAKEQRIAAAQTAYNTACDDLAKLNMRRDEIMKALKKRPELIRKYKDELGNLIKSIEAAEKKCNSCKNALTAARR
;
A
#
# COMPACT_ATOMS: atom_id res chain seq x y z
N MET A 1 8.28 0.73 -14.55
CA MET A 1 7.79 1.80 -15.45
C MET A 1 6.61 2.43 -14.70
N TYR A 2 6.76 3.66 -14.21
CA TYR A 2 5.66 4.32 -13.49
C TYR A 2 4.74 4.97 -14.52
N ILE A 3 3.49 4.58 -14.56
CA ILE A 3 2.48 5.26 -15.37
C ILE A 3 1.99 6.48 -14.60
N ASN A 4 2.04 7.64 -15.25
CA ASN A 4 1.49 8.85 -14.67
C ASN A 4 -0.05 8.82 -14.76
N ILE A 5 -0.68 8.42 -13.66
CA ILE A 5 -2.14 8.29 -13.56
C ILE A 5 -2.84 9.61 -13.85
N SER A 6 -2.26 10.74 -13.44
CA SER A 6 -2.82 12.07 -13.76
C SER A 6 -2.81 12.33 -15.27
N ALA A 7 -1.74 11.95 -15.98
CA ALA A 7 -1.68 12.06 -17.42
C ALA A 7 -2.72 11.16 -18.11
N ALA A 8 -2.91 9.94 -17.63
CA ALA A 8 -3.93 9.02 -18.12
C ALA A 8 -5.35 9.60 -17.94
N ASN A 9 -5.65 10.14 -16.77
CA ASN A 9 -6.95 10.79 -16.50
C ASN A 9 -7.17 12.03 -17.38
N ASN A 10 -6.13 12.82 -17.63
CA ASN A 10 -6.22 13.96 -18.56
C ASN A 10 -6.51 13.50 -19.99
N GLN A 11 -5.89 12.41 -20.44
CA GLN A 11 -6.19 11.83 -21.76
C GLN A 11 -7.63 11.32 -21.83
N VAL A 12 -8.15 10.66 -20.79
CA VAL A 12 -9.57 10.26 -20.71
C VAL A 12 -10.50 11.47 -20.89
N SER A 13 -10.22 12.56 -20.17
CA SER A 13 -11.01 13.79 -20.27
C SER A 13 -10.95 14.42 -21.68
N GLN A 14 -9.79 14.37 -22.33
CA GLN A 14 -9.65 14.84 -23.72
C GLN A 14 -10.44 13.98 -24.69
N LEU A 15 -10.39 12.65 -24.57
CA LEU A 15 -11.15 11.73 -25.41
C LEU A 15 -12.66 11.95 -25.28
N GLN A 16 -13.14 12.18 -24.06
CA GLN A 16 -14.53 12.54 -23.80
C GLN A 16 -14.88 13.88 -24.44
N GLY A 17 -14.03 14.90 -24.33
CA GLY A 17 -14.22 16.19 -24.98
C GLY A 17 -14.27 16.10 -26.50
N TYR A 18 -13.50 15.20 -27.12
CA TYR A 18 -13.59 14.95 -28.56
C TYR A 18 -14.91 14.25 -28.92
N ALA A 19 -15.38 13.30 -28.12
CA ALA A 19 -16.68 12.67 -28.34
C ALA A 19 -17.83 13.68 -28.24
N ASP A 20 -17.76 14.64 -27.34
CA ASP A 20 -18.77 15.72 -27.21
C ASP A 20 -18.76 16.69 -28.42
N LYS A 21 -17.57 17.03 -28.93
CA LYS A 21 -17.45 17.82 -30.14
C LYS A 21 -18.03 17.10 -31.38
N LEU A 22 -17.80 15.79 -31.48
CA LEU A 22 -18.39 14.96 -32.53
C LEU A 22 -19.91 14.89 -32.38
N GLN A 23 -20.44 14.83 -31.19
CA GLN A 23 -21.89 14.89 -30.94
C GLN A 23 -22.49 16.23 -31.38
N GLN A 24 -21.80 17.35 -31.17
CA GLN A 24 -22.22 18.67 -31.66
C GLN A 24 -22.22 18.71 -33.18
N ALA A 25 -21.15 18.22 -33.84
CA ALA A 25 -21.08 18.14 -35.31
C ALA A 25 -22.21 17.28 -35.88
N LYS A 26 -22.50 16.12 -35.24
CA LYS A 26 -23.65 15.29 -35.64
C LYS A 26 -24.97 16.04 -35.54
N SER A 27 -25.19 16.80 -34.46
CA SER A 27 -26.41 17.59 -34.30
C SER A 27 -26.54 18.66 -35.39
N GLN A 28 -25.44 19.34 -35.73
CA GLN A 28 -25.41 20.31 -36.82
C GLN A 28 -25.72 19.70 -38.20
N LEU A 29 -25.13 18.50 -38.48
CA LEU A 29 -25.40 17.77 -39.70
C LEU A 29 -26.89 17.36 -39.83
N ASN A 30 -27.50 16.90 -38.74
CA ASN A 30 -28.92 16.56 -38.72
C ASN A 30 -29.83 17.79 -38.92
N THR A 31 -29.47 18.92 -38.28
CA THR A 31 -30.17 20.18 -38.50
C THR A 31 -30.06 20.63 -39.95
N TYR A 32 -28.86 20.57 -40.54
CA TYR A 32 -28.64 20.89 -41.94
C TYR A 32 -29.44 19.96 -42.87
N LYS A 33 -29.45 18.66 -42.61
CA LYS A 33 -30.25 17.66 -43.35
C LYS A 33 -31.73 18.03 -43.36
N SER A 34 -32.28 18.39 -42.20
CA SER A 34 -33.68 18.79 -42.06
C SER A 34 -33.98 20.08 -42.82
N SER A 35 -33.09 21.07 -42.74
CA SER A 35 -33.22 22.34 -43.47
C SER A 35 -33.12 22.13 -44.99
N LEU A 36 -32.21 21.27 -45.45
CA LEU A 36 -32.06 20.93 -46.85
C LEU A 36 -33.35 20.33 -47.43
N ALA A 37 -33.93 19.35 -46.73
CA ALA A 37 -35.17 18.70 -47.17
C ALA A 37 -36.38 19.62 -47.15
N ALA A 38 -36.42 20.63 -46.29
CA ALA A 38 -37.49 21.59 -46.18
C ALA A 38 -37.43 22.69 -47.24
N ASN A 39 -36.20 23.12 -47.64
CA ASN A 39 -36.00 24.31 -48.42
C ASN A 39 -35.57 24.06 -49.90
N TRP A 40 -35.20 22.81 -50.22
CA TRP A 40 -34.72 22.49 -51.60
C TRP A 40 -35.38 21.21 -52.12
N GLN A 41 -35.88 21.26 -53.38
CA GLN A 41 -36.58 20.16 -54.06
C GLN A 41 -35.80 19.64 -55.30
N GLY A 42 -34.48 19.90 -55.38
CA GLY A 42 -33.65 19.41 -56.45
C GLY A 42 -33.39 17.90 -56.44
N ARG A 43 -33.03 17.35 -57.61
CA ARG A 43 -32.70 15.94 -57.78
C ARG A 43 -31.45 15.54 -56.94
N GLU A 44 -30.67 16.49 -56.53
CA GLU A 44 -29.43 16.31 -55.70
C GLU A 44 -29.72 16.07 -54.24
N VAL A 45 -30.88 16.46 -53.72
CA VAL A 45 -31.26 16.35 -52.29
C VAL A 45 -31.12 14.92 -51.75
N PRO A 46 -31.58 13.86 -52.46
CA PRO A 46 -31.38 12.49 -51.98
C PRO A 46 -29.91 12.09 -51.83
N TYR A 47 -29.05 12.52 -52.76
CA TYR A 47 -27.60 12.20 -52.70
C TYR A 47 -26.90 12.93 -51.56
N MET A 48 -27.24 14.21 -51.35
CA MET A 48 -26.71 14.99 -50.22
C MET A 48 -27.18 14.41 -48.87
N THR A 49 -28.45 14.06 -48.76
CA THR A 49 -29.02 13.41 -47.58
C THR A 49 -28.33 12.10 -47.26
N GLN A 50 -28.10 11.24 -48.29
CA GLN A 50 -27.36 9.99 -48.12
C GLN A 50 -25.91 10.24 -47.70
N GLY A 51 -25.25 11.28 -48.24
CA GLY A 51 -23.92 11.68 -47.80
C GLY A 51 -23.87 12.07 -46.33
N ILE A 52 -24.85 12.87 -45.89
CA ILE A 52 -24.98 13.26 -44.47
C ILE A 52 -25.23 12.03 -43.58
N ASP A 53 -26.10 11.10 -43.97
CA ASP A 53 -26.38 9.89 -43.22
C ASP A 53 -25.13 9.01 -43.03
N ARG A 54 -24.31 8.90 -44.10
CA ARG A 54 -23.01 8.20 -44.01
C ARG A 54 -22.05 8.90 -43.04
N ALA A 55 -21.95 10.23 -43.12
CA ALA A 55 -21.12 11.03 -42.24
C ALA A 55 -21.57 10.87 -40.74
N VAL A 56 -22.88 10.95 -40.50
CA VAL A 56 -23.46 10.72 -39.16
C VAL A 56 -23.13 9.32 -38.62
N ALA A 57 -23.26 8.29 -39.47
CA ALA A 57 -22.90 6.92 -39.08
C ALA A 57 -21.41 6.77 -38.74
N GLN A 58 -20.52 7.43 -39.49
CA GLN A 58 -19.07 7.45 -39.18
C GLN A 58 -18.78 8.20 -37.88
N ILE A 59 -19.44 9.33 -37.64
CA ILE A 59 -19.33 10.08 -36.39
C ILE A 59 -19.77 9.19 -35.22
N ASP A 60 -20.88 8.47 -35.32
CA ASP A 60 -21.36 7.57 -34.28
C ASP A 60 -20.38 6.45 -34.01
N ALA A 61 -19.75 5.87 -35.02
CA ALA A 61 -18.72 4.86 -34.84
C ALA A 61 -17.47 5.43 -34.15
N ALA A 62 -17.02 6.61 -34.56
CA ALA A 62 -15.88 7.30 -33.94
C ALA A 62 -16.15 7.65 -32.45
N MET A 63 -17.35 8.17 -32.16
CA MET A 63 -17.74 8.45 -30.74
C MET A 63 -17.76 7.21 -29.87
N ARG A 64 -18.26 6.07 -30.39
CA ARG A 64 -18.20 4.80 -29.64
C ARG A 64 -16.76 4.40 -29.40
N GLY A 65 -15.91 4.40 -30.40
CA GLY A 65 -14.49 4.06 -30.27
C GLY A 65 -13.76 4.95 -29.27
N LEU A 66 -13.98 6.26 -29.28
CA LEU A 66 -13.38 7.19 -28.31
C LEU A 66 -13.82 6.88 -26.87
N ARG A 67 -15.11 6.58 -26.67
CA ARG A 67 -15.64 6.23 -25.34
C ARG A 67 -15.11 4.89 -24.84
N GLU A 68 -14.95 3.89 -25.71
CA GLU A 68 -14.36 2.60 -25.39
C GLU A 68 -12.89 2.76 -24.97
N ILE A 69 -12.09 3.49 -25.75
CA ILE A 69 -10.69 3.78 -25.41
C ILE A 69 -10.60 4.54 -24.09
N ALA A 70 -11.44 5.55 -23.86
CA ALA A 70 -11.47 6.30 -22.61
C ALA A 70 -11.76 5.38 -21.40
N LYS A 71 -12.70 4.45 -21.56
CA LYS A 71 -13.03 3.44 -20.54
C LYS A 71 -11.86 2.51 -20.26
N ASP A 72 -11.21 1.99 -21.30
CA ASP A 72 -10.10 1.05 -21.17
C ASP A 72 -8.90 1.72 -20.50
N VAL A 73 -8.56 2.96 -20.87
CA VAL A 73 -7.50 3.75 -20.21
C VAL A 73 -7.83 3.99 -18.74
N SER A 74 -9.09 4.31 -18.41
CA SER A 74 -9.53 4.52 -17.03
C SER A 74 -9.42 3.25 -16.20
N LEU A 75 -9.84 2.10 -16.75
CA LEU A 75 -9.74 0.80 -16.07
C LEU A 75 -8.28 0.39 -15.85
N ALA A 76 -7.43 0.57 -16.85
CA ALA A 76 -6.00 0.29 -16.75
C ALA A 76 -5.33 1.17 -15.69
N ALA A 77 -5.60 2.48 -15.68
CA ALA A 77 -5.08 3.40 -14.67
C ALA A 77 -5.53 3.02 -13.24
N ALA A 78 -6.80 2.63 -13.08
CA ALA A 78 -7.32 2.18 -11.79
C ALA A 78 -6.69 0.86 -11.31
N SER A 79 -6.41 -0.09 -12.22
CA SER A 79 -5.73 -1.34 -11.89
C SER A 79 -4.32 -1.08 -11.41
N ILE A 80 -3.55 -0.30 -12.15
CA ILE A 80 -2.16 0.06 -11.81
C ILE A 80 -2.10 0.77 -10.46
N LYS A 81 -3.02 1.70 -10.20
CA LYS A 81 -3.08 2.37 -8.90
C LYS A 81 -3.29 1.39 -7.75
N ARG A 82 -4.18 0.41 -7.92
CA ARG A 82 -4.41 -0.62 -6.89
C ARG A 82 -3.16 -1.45 -6.64
N GLU A 83 -2.42 -1.81 -7.68
CA GLU A 83 -1.18 -2.58 -7.57
C GLU A 83 -0.09 -1.76 -6.86
N GLU A 84 0.07 -0.48 -7.20
CA GLU A 84 1.01 0.42 -6.53
C GLU A 84 0.66 0.63 -5.05
N ASP A 85 -0.62 0.86 -4.72
CA ASP A 85 -1.09 1.00 -3.34
C ASP A 85 -0.87 -0.29 -2.54
N ALA A 86 -1.13 -1.46 -3.13
CA ALA A 86 -0.88 -2.76 -2.51
C ALA A 86 0.62 -3.01 -2.29
N ALA A 87 1.47 -2.68 -3.26
CA ALA A 87 2.93 -2.78 -3.13
C ALA A 87 3.48 -1.86 -2.04
N ALA A 88 2.99 -0.62 -1.97
CA ALA A 88 3.35 0.33 -0.92
C ALA A 88 2.92 -0.14 0.47
N ALA A 89 1.70 -0.70 0.60
CA ALA A 89 1.22 -1.28 1.85
C ALA A 89 2.07 -2.47 2.29
N ALA A 90 2.43 -3.38 1.36
CA ALA A 90 3.30 -4.51 1.63
C ALA A 90 4.71 -4.07 2.07
N ALA A 91 5.28 -3.04 1.43
CA ALA A 91 6.57 -2.47 1.82
C ALA A 91 6.54 -1.90 3.24
N ARG A 92 5.49 -1.13 3.59
CA ARG A 92 5.30 -0.59 4.95
C ARG A 92 5.16 -1.72 5.99
N ALA A 93 4.42 -2.78 5.67
CA ALA A 93 4.25 -3.93 6.56
C ALA A 93 5.58 -4.66 6.81
N ARG A 94 6.45 -4.80 5.79
CA ARG A 94 7.80 -5.37 5.94
C ARG A 94 8.66 -4.53 6.87
N VAL A 95 8.74 -3.22 6.67
CA VAL A 95 9.50 -2.31 7.54
C VAL A 95 8.99 -2.37 8.98
N ALA A 96 7.68 -2.35 9.19
CA ALA A 96 7.10 -2.47 10.53
C ALA A 96 7.43 -3.81 11.19
N LYS A 97 7.44 -4.92 10.44
CA LYS A 97 7.86 -6.23 10.95
C LYS A 97 9.35 -6.23 11.35
N GLU A 98 10.22 -5.68 10.53
CA GLU A 98 11.66 -5.58 10.82
C GLU A 98 11.93 -4.74 12.09
N GLN A 99 11.23 -3.62 12.24
CA GLN A 99 11.33 -2.78 13.44
C GLN A 99 10.88 -3.53 14.71
N ARG A 100 9.79 -4.30 14.62
CA ARG A 100 9.32 -5.15 15.74
C ARG A 100 10.34 -6.21 16.11
N ILE A 101 10.94 -6.87 15.12
CA ILE A 101 11.99 -7.88 15.37
C ILE A 101 13.21 -7.24 16.02
N ALA A 102 13.66 -6.09 15.53
CA ALA A 102 14.80 -5.38 16.10
C ALA A 102 14.55 -4.93 17.54
N ALA A 103 13.37 -4.39 17.84
CA ALA A 103 12.99 -3.99 19.19
C ALA A 103 12.92 -5.21 20.14
N ALA A 104 12.33 -6.32 19.70
CA ALA A 104 12.26 -7.54 20.49
C ALA A 104 13.65 -8.16 20.72
N GLN A 105 14.54 -8.10 19.73
CA GLN A 105 15.93 -8.57 19.89
C GLN A 105 16.70 -7.73 20.91
N THR A 106 16.56 -6.41 20.86
CA THR A 106 17.19 -5.50 21.83
C THR A 106 16.68 -5.78 23.25
N ALA A 107 15.37 -5.94 23.43
CA ALA A 107 14.78 -6.27 24.72
C ALA A 107 15.28 -7.62 25.27
N TYR A 108 15.40 -8.62 24.40
CA TYR A 108 15.96 -9.93 24.78
C TYR A 108 17.42 -9.83 25.20
N ASN A 109 18.25 -9.15 24.42
CA ASN A 109 19.67 -8.98 24.74
C ASN A 109 19.84 -8.26 26.10
N THR A 110 19.12 -7.17 26.31
CA THR A 110 19.13 -6.44 27.60
C THR A 110 18.73 -7.34 28.78
N ALA A 111 17.68 -8.14 28.62
CA ALA A 111 17.25 -9.05 29.67
C ALA A 111 18.29 -10.15 29.98
N CYS A 112 19.00 -10.63 28.95
CA CYS A 112 20.09 -11.61 29.13
C CYS A 112 21.30 -10.98 29.84
N ASP A 113 21.68 -9.75 29.49
CA ASP A 113 22.76 -9.02 30.12
C ASP A 113 22.48 -8.74 31.60
N ASP A 114 21.25 -8.34 31.93
CA ASP A 114 20.82 -8.14 33.31
C ASP A 114 20.90 -9.43 34.12
N LEU A 115 20.43 -10.54 33.54
CA LEU A 115 20.52 -11.86 34.17
C LEU A 115 21.99 -12.28 34.38
N ALA A 116 22.86 -12.05 33.41
CA ALA A 116 24.28 -12.35 33.51
C ALA A 116 24.94 -11.57 34.67
N LYS A 117 24.65 -10.27 34.81
CA LYS A 117 25.16 -9.43 35.90
C LYS A 117 24.74 -9.95 37.26
N LEU A 118 23.46 -10.35 37.43
CA LEU A 118 22.95 -10.91 38.68
C LEU A 118 23.63 -12.23 39.02
N ASN A 119 23.83 -13.10 38.05
CA ASN A 119 24.54 -14.38 38.25
C ASN A 119 26.02 -14.13 38.61
N MET A 120 26.70 -13.19 37.96
CA MET A 120 28.07 -12.83 38.36
C MET A 120 28.14 -12.37 39.81
N ARG A 121 27.22 -11.51 40.26
CA ARG A 121 27.17 -11.04 41.63
C ARG A 121 26.94 -12.20 42.63
N ARG A 122 26.02 -13.13 42.33
CA ARG A 122 25.82 -14.35 43.13
C ARG A 122 27.10 -15.16 43.27
N ASP A 123 27.80 -15.36 42.15
CA ASP A 123 29.01 -16.16 42.13
C ASP A 123 30.17 -15.49 42.92
N GLU A 124 30.28 -14.16 42.88
CA GLU A 124 31.20 -13.40 43.71
C GLU A 124 30.94 -13.61 45.21
N ILE A 125 29.67 -13.48 45.64
CA ILE A 125 29.26 -13.71 47.04
C ILE A 125 29.57 -15.15 47.44
N MET A 126 29.23 -16.14 46.61
CA MET A 126 29.48 -17.54 46.86
C MET A 126 30.99 -17.84 46.98
N LYS A 127 31.86 -17.22 46.18
CA LYS A 127 33.30 -17.32 46.29
C LYS A 127 33.82 -16.70 47.60
N ALA A 128 33.24 -15.56 47.99
CA ALA A 128 33.62 -14.91 49.28
C ALA A 128 33.26 -15.78 50.48
N LEU A 129 32.06 -16.39 50.48
CA LEU A 129 31.60 -17.30 51.54
C LEU A 129 32.43 -18.59 51.65
N LYS A 130 32.89 -19.12 50.52
CA LYS A 130 33.82 -20.28 50.53
C LYS A 130 35.14 -19.97 51.23
N LYS A 131 35.63 -18.74 51.10
CA LYS A 131 36.90 -18.31 51.74
C LYS A 131 36.72 -17.92 53.23
N ARG A 132 35.55 -17.35 53.58
CA ARG A 132 35.24 -16.83 54.92
C ARG A 132 33.80 -17.19 55.31
N PRO A 133 33.59 -18.40 55.85
CA PRO A 133 32.25 -18.87 56.20
C PRO A 133 31.54 -18.01 57.24
N GLU A 134 32.29 -17.32 58.11
CA GLU A 134 31.77 -16.40 59.12
C GLU A 134 30.94 -15.23 58.54
N LEU A 135 31.14 -14.90 57.24
CA LEU A 135 30.41 -13.85 56.56
C LEU A 135 28.97 -14.26 56.18
N ILE A 136 28.57 -15.50 56.42
CA ILE A 136 27.25 -16.02 56.02
C ILE A 136 26.12 -15.17 56.59
N ARG A 137 26.22 -14.70 57.82
CA ARG A 137 25.21 -13.83 58.44
C ARG A 137 25.08 -12.49 57.70
N LYS A 138 26.22 -11.92 57.27
CA LYS A 138 26.28 -10.66 56.55
C LYS A 138 25.61 -10.72 55.16
N TYR A 139 25.81 -11.84 54.45
CA TYR A 139 25.35 -11.98 53.09
C TYR A 139 24.02 -12.73 52.96
N LYS A 140 23.43 -13.24 54.05
CA LYS A 140 22.20 -14.03 54.02
C LYS A 140 21.04 -13.31 53.31
N ASP A 141 20.79 -12.08 53.73
CA ASP A 141 19.67 -11.29 53.20
C ASP A 141 19.94 -10.84 51.77
N GLU A 142 21.20 -10.47 51.48
CA GLU A 142 21.63 -10.11 50.12
C GLU A 142 21.46 -11.29 49.14
N LEU A 143 21.88 -12.50 49.53
CA LEU A 143 21.68 -13.71 48.75
C LEU A 143 20.21 -14.05 48.55
N GLY A 144 19.39 -13.92 49.60
CA GLY A 144 17.94 -14.15 49.49
C GLY A 144 17.27 -13.20 48.48
N ASN A 145 17.62 -11.92 48.52
CA ASN A 145 17.11 -10.94 47.58
C ASN A 145 17.66 -11.16 46.17
N LEU A 146 18.92 -11.55 46.05
CA LEU A 146 19.55 -11.81 44.76
C LEU A 146 18.95 -13.03 44.07
N ILE A 147 18.64 -14.11 44.81
CA ILE A 147 17.96 -15.29 44.26
C ILE A 147 16.59 -14.88 43.65
N LYS A 148 15.79 -14.13 44.42
CA LYS A 148 14.48 -13.63 43.93
C LYS A 148 14.65 -12.76 42.68
N SER A 149 15.68 -11.91 42.63
CA SER A 149 15.98 -11.07 41.47
C SER A 149 16.41 -11.88 40.26
N ILE A 150 17.19 -12.96 40.45
CA ILE A 150 17.58 -13.89 39.39
C ILE A 150 16.35 -14.59 38.81
N GLU A 151 15.48 -15.14 39.66
CA GLU A 151 14.23 -15.79 39.22
C GLU A 151 13.34 -14.83 38.41
N ALA A 152 13.22 -13.57 38.83
CA ALA A 152 12.47 -12.54 38.10
C ALA A 152 13.12 -12.21 36.75
N ALA A 153 14.46 -12.10 36.70
CA ALA A 153 15.20 -11.83 35.47
C ALA A 153 15.13 -13.02 34.50
N GLU A 154 15.15 -14.27 34.97
CA GLU A 154 14.94 -15.45 34.13
C GLU A 154 13.56 -15.46 33.49
N LYS A 155 12.52 -15.18 34.29
CA LYS A 155 11.14 -15.04 33.74
C LYS A 155 11.06 -13.96 32.69
N LYS A 156 11.68 -12.79 32.90
CA LYS A 156 11.73 -11.69 31.96
C LYS A 156 12.47 -12.08 30.67
N CYS A 157 13.64 -12.71 30.78
CA CYS A 157 14.42 -13.19 29.64
C CYS A 157 13.62 -14.20 28.80
N ASN A 158 12.93 -15.15 29.42
CA ASN A 158 12.08 -16.13 28.75
C ASN A 158 10.89 -15.45 28.06
N SER A 159 10.25 -14.46 28.69
CA SER A 159 9.18 -13.68 28.09
C SER A 159 9.66 -12.93 26.85
N CYS A 160 10.81 -12.26 26.92
CA CYS A 160 11.41 -11.56 25.77
C CYS A 160 11.80 -12.51 24.63
N LYS A 161 12.31 -13.71 24.96
CA LYS A 161 12.59 -14.77 23.99
C LYS A 161 11.32 -15.21 23.24
N ASN A 162 10.23 -15.39 23.96
CA ASN A 162 8.95 -15.75 23.36
C ASN A 162 8.40 -14.64 22.47
N ALA A 163 8.50 -13.37 22.89
CA ALA A 163 8.11 -12.22 22.11
C ALA A 163 8.94 -12.10 20.82
N LEU A 164 10.24 -12.34 20.88
CA LEU A 164 11.12 -12.36 19.72
C LEU A 164 10.73 -13.48 18.73
N THR A 165 10.42 -14.66 19.25
CA THR A 165 9.98 -15.79 18.42
C THR A 165 8.66 -15.48 17.74
N ALA A 166 7.71 -14.86 18.45
CA ALA A 166 6.44 -14.42 17.88
C ALA A 166 6.60 -13.33 16.80
N ALA A 167 7.51 -12.37 17.01
CA ALA A 167 7.77 -11.31 16.05
C ALA A 167 8.40 -11.81 14.72
N ARG A 168 9.11 -12.94 14.77
CA ARG A 168 9.75 -13.55 13.59
C ARG A 168 8.78 -14.38 12.72
N ARG A 169 7.67 -14.83 13.30
CA ARG A 169 6.58 -15.51 12.58
C ARG A 169 5.72 -14.51 11.79
#